data_dae84c7d5c125b497e04d4a88f2cd4ff
#
_entry.id   dae84c7d5c125b497e04d4a88f2cd4ff
#
_cell.length_a   1.000
_cell.length_b   1.000
_cell.length_c   1.000
_cell.angle_alpha   90.00
_cell.angle_beta   90.00
_cell.angle_gamma   90.00
#
_symmetry.space_group_name_H-M   'P 1'
#
loop_
_entity.id
_entity.type
_entity.pdbx_description
1 polymer ?
#
loop_
_entity_poly.entity_id
_entity_poly.type
_entity_poly.pdbx_seq_one_letter_code
_entity_poly.pdbx_strand_id
1 'polypeptide(L)'
;FAETGGLHTLSVDDDTIRRRVPAFLAEFDTVICPHTACAAEFVSRRRAGGDDRDWAIAATAHPAKFESVVEPLIGRTIAVPAMLARWLDQPARAEPLAAQAEALATALRHG
;
A
#
# COMPACT_ATOMS: atom_id res chain seq x y z
N PHE A 1 12.62 15.09 -4.01
CA PHE A 1 11.27 15.63 -3.72
C PHE A 1 10.87 16.61 -4.80
N ALA A 2 9.71 16.43 -5.41
CA ALA A 2 9.08 17.48 -6.21
C ALA A 2 8.09 18.24 -5.31
N GLU A 3 8.16 19.58 -5.35
CA GLU A 3 7.28 20.45 -4.58
C GLU A 3 6.48 21.31 -5.54
N THR A 4 5.18 21.17 -5.53
CA THR A 4 4.29 21.96 -6.39
C THR A 4 3.04 22.30 -5.57
N GLY A 5 2.80 23.58 -5.30
CA GLY A 5 1.60 24.04 -4.61
C GLY A 5 1.39 23.45 -3.22
N GLY A 6 2.47 23.21 -2.46
CA GLY A 6 2.41 22.60 -1.13
C GLY A 6 2.32 21.06 -1.13
N LEU A 7 2.33 20.41 -2.30
CA LEU A 7 2.41 18.97 -2.45
C LEU A 7 3.88 18.52 -2.53
N HIS A 8 4.20 17.47 -1.80
CA HIS A 8 5.50 16.82 -1.86
C HIS A 8 5.34 15.40 -2.37
N THR A 9 6.16 14.99 -3.32
CA THR A 9 6.16 13.63 -3.85
C THR A 9 7.50 12.95 -3.64
N LEU A 10 7.47 11.65 -3.44
CA LEU A 10 8.64 10.80 -3.26
C LEU A 10 8.45 9.49 -4.01
N SER A 11 9.45 9.10 -4.79
CA SER A 11 9.55 7.73 -5.30
C SER A 11 10.26 6.86 -4.26
N VAL A 12 9.67 5.70 -3.97
CA VAL A 12 10.21 4.71 -3.03
C VAL A 12 10.38 3.40 -3.78
N ASP A 13 11.59 2.86 -3.79
CA ASP A 13 11.90 1.58 -4.42
C ASP A 13 11.41 0.39 -3.57
N ASP A 14 11.28 -0.78 -4.21
CA ASP A 14 10.76 -1.99 -3.59
C ASP A 14 11.62 -2.46 -2.41
N ASP A 15 12.94 -2.32 -2.48
CA ASP A 15 13.84 -2.72 -1.39
C ASP A 15 13.63 -1.85 -0.15
N THR A 16 13.39 -0.59 -0.36
CA THR A 16 13.05 0.35 0.73
C THR A 16 11.70 0.01 1.34
N ILE A 17 10.68 -0.31 0.52
CA ILE A 17 9.37 -0.76 1.00
C ILE A 17 9.52 -2.04 1.85
N ARG A 18 10.27 -3.04 1.36
CA ARG A 18 10.52 -4.30 2.06
C ARG A 18 11.19 -4.10 3.42
N ARG A 19 12.12 -3.17 3.54
CA ARG A 19 12.76 -2.82 4.82
C ARG A 19 11.84 -2.04 5.74
N ARG A 20 10.99 -1.17 5.18
CA ARG A 20 10.12 -0.30 5.98
C ARG A 20 9.01 -1.05 6.69
N VAL A 21 8.42 -2.10 6.08
CA VAL A 21 7.34 -2.89 6.69
C VAL A 21 7.76 -3.49 8.05
N PRO A 22 8.84 -4.28 8.17
CA PRO A 22 9.25 -4.81 9.46
C PRO A 22 9.78 -3.74 10.42
N ALA A 23 10.43 -2.69 9.92
CA ALA A 23 10.90 -1.60 10.76
C ALA A 23 9.72 -0.84 11.41
N PHE A 24 8.64 -0.59 10.67
CA PHE A 24 7.44 0.04 11.21
C PHE A 24 6.76 -0.84 12.26
N LEU A 25 6.70 -2.16 12.02
CA LEU A 25 6.18 -3.11 13.01
C LEU A 25 6.99 -3.08 14.30
N ALA A 26 8.33 -3.04 14.22
CA ALA A 26 9.21 -3.00 15.38
C ALA A 26 9.06 -1.69 16.18
N GLU A 27 8.83 -0.57 15.51
CA GLU A 27 8.73 0.76 16.12
C GLU A 27 7.34 1.03 16.72
N PHE A 28 6.27 0.60 16.04
CA PHE A 28 4.89 0.98 16.37
C PHE A 28 3.97 -0.21 16.71
N ASP A 29 4.48 -1.43 16.76
CA ASP A 29 3.72 -2.68 16.94
C ASP A 29 2.50 -2.78 16.00
N THR A 30 2.63 -2.25 14.80
CA THR A 30 1.56 -2.18 13.81
C THR A 30 2.02 -2.71 12.46
N VAL A 31 1.27 -3.65 11.88
CA VAL A 31 1.54 -4.15 10.53
C VAL A 31 0.93 -3.21 9.49
N ILE A 32 1.73 -2.81 8.54
CA ILE A 32 1.31 -1.94 7.43
C ILE A 32 1.44 -2.63 6.08
N CYS A 33 0.62 -2.20 5.11
CA CYS A 33 0.73 -2.66 3.73
C CYS A 33 1.87 -1.92 2.98
N PRO A 34 2.34 -2.43 1.82
CA PRO A 34 3.38 -1.79 1.03
C PRO A 34 3.08 -0.33 0.66
N HIS A 35 1.83 0.02 0.38
CA HIS A 35 1.44 1.39 0.08
C HIS A 35 1.60 2.33 1.29
N THR A 36 1.20 1.87 2.48
CA THR A 36 1.41 2.62 3.72
C THR A 36 2.89 2.73 4.06
N ALA A 37 3.71 1.73 3.69
CA ALA A 37 5.17 1.79 3.87
C ALA A 37 5.81 2.92 3.06
N CYS A 38 5.29 3.25 1.87
CA CYS A 38 5.75 4.43 1.10
C CYS A 38 5.52 5.73 1.88
N ALA A 39 4.32 5.89 2.47
CA ALA A 39 4.02 7.08 3.27
C ALA A 39 4.84 7.13 4.57
N ALA A 40 5.05 5.98 5.23
CA ALA A 40 5.91 5.88 6.40
C ALA A 40 7.37 6.22 6.08
N GLU A 41 7.86 5.81 4.92
CA GLU A 41 9.21 6.19 4.45
C GLU A 41 9.32 7.70 4.19
N PHE A 42 8.28 8.31 3.61
CA PHE A 42 8.24 9.76 3.41
C PHE A 42 8.38 10.49 4.76
N VAL A 43 7.58 10.12 5.75
CA VAL A 43 7.63 10.72 7.09
C VAL A 43 9.01 10.51 7.74
N SER A 44 9.57 9.31 7.63
CA SER A 44 10.89 8.99 8.16
C SER A 44 11.98 9.88 7.58
N ARG A 45 11.98 10.10 6.26
CA ARG A 45 12.94 11.01 5.61
C ARG A 45 12.74 12.46 6.00
N ARG A 46 11.48 12.89 6.19
CA ARG A 46 11.20 14.26 6.67
C ARG A 46 11.73 14.46 8.09
N ARG A 47 11.49 13.49 8.98
CA ARG A 47 12.02 13.53 10.36
C ARG A 47 13.54 13.51 10.41
N ALA A 48 14.19 12.70 9.60
CA ALA A 48 15.66 12.69 9.47
C ALA A 48 16.21 14.04 8.97
N GLY A 49 15.41 14.78 8.22
CA GLY A 49 15.72 16.16 7.78
C GLY A 49 15.36 17.26 8.78
N GLY A 50 14.97 16.89 10.01
CA GLY A 50 14.64 17.86 11.08
C GLY A 50 13.19 18.34 11.11
N ASP A 51 12.27 17.68 10.40
CA ASP A 51 10.83 17.98 10.46
C ASP A 51 10.22 17.27 11.69
N ASP A 52 9.93 18.03 12.73
CA ASP A 52 9.40 17.55 14.01
C ASP A 52 7.86 17.64 14.13
N ARG A 53 7.18 18.07 13.05
CA ARG A 53 5.71 18.19 13.03
C ARG A 53 5.03 16.83 13.22
N ASP A 54 3.80 16.87 13.74
CA ASP A 54 2.94 15.70 13.74
C ASP A 54 2.50 15.33 12.33
N TRP A 55 2.56 14.04 12.01
CA TRP A 55 2.19 13.50 10.71
C TRP A 55 1.06 12.50 10.86
N ALA A 56 0.04 12.64 10.02
CA ALA A 56 -1.00 11.63 9.85
C ALA A 56 -0.74 10.83 8.57
N ILE A 57 -0.71 9.50 8.68
CA ILE A 57 -0.55 8.59 7.54
C ILE A 57 -1.90 7.96 7.22
N ALA A 58 -2.39 8.16 6.01
CA ALA A 58 -3.59 7.47 5.55
C ALA A 58 -3.25 6.03 5.14
N ALA A 59 -3.72 5.05 5.90
CA ALA A 59 -3.62 3.63 5.55
C ALA A 59 -4.78 3.25 4.62
N THR A 60 -4.51 3.19 3.32
CA THR A 60 -5.54 3.01 2.29
C THR A 60 -5.95 1.56 2.05
N ALA A 61 -5.22 0.58 2.58
CA ALA A 61 -5.52 -0.84 2.43
C ALA A 61 -5.09 -1.64 3.65
N HIS A 62 -5.87 -2.68 3.98
CA HIS A 62 -5.47 -3.62 5.02
C HIS A 62 -4.30 -4.50 4.55
N PRO A 63 -3.27 -4.76 5.39
CA PRO A 63 -2.10 -5.56 5.01
C PRO A 63 -2.44 -7.00 4.58
N ALA A 64 -3.52 -7.60 5.07
CA ALA A 64 -3.99 -8.92 4.64
C ALA A 64 -4.39 -9.00 3.16
N LYS A 65 -4.53 -7.88 2.45
CA LYS A 65 -4.69 -7.88 0.98
C LYS A 65 -3.37 -8.13 0.23
N PHE A 66 -2.27 -8.12 0.97
CA PHE A 66 -0.90 -8.27 0.47
C PHE A 66 -0.14 -9.31 1.30
N GLU A 67 -0.84 -10.33 1.81
CA GLU A 67 -0.28 -11.36 2.70
C GLU A 67 0.96 -12.01 2.10
N SER A 68 0.92 -12.34 0.82
CA SER A 68 2.02 -12.97 0.08
C SER A 68 3.32 -12.13 0.06
N VAL A 69 3.20 -10.82 0.25
CA VAL A 69 4.34 -9.90 0.35
C VAL A 69 4.68 -9.58 1.79
N VAL A 70 3.67 -9.33 2.63
CA VAL A 70 3.88 -8.80 3.99
C VAL A 70 4.25 -9.88 4.98
N GLU A 71 3.59 -11.05 4.96
CA GLU A 71 3.85 -12.14 5.91
C GLU A 71 5.31 -12.63 5.90
N PRO A 72 5.94 -12.85 4.73
CA PRO A 72 7.36 -13.21 4.69
C PRO A 72 8.29 -12.15 5.30
N LEU A 73 7.91 -10.87 5.20
CA LEU A 73 8.72 -9.77 5.74
C LEU A 73 8.64 -9.66 7.26
N ILE A 74 7.50 -10.01 7.85
CA ILE A 74 7.27 -9.91 9.30
C ILE A 74 7.39 -11.25 10.04
N GLY A 75 7.53 -12.37 9.30
CA GLY A 75 7.68 -13.73 9.85
C GLY A 75 6.45 -14.26 10.60
N ARG A 76 5.25 -13.71 10.34
CA ARG A 76 4.01 -14.15 10.97
C ARG A 76 2.80 -13.95 10.05
N THR A 77 1.75 -14.75 10.31
CA THR A 77 0.45 -14.62 9.62
C THR A 77 -0.30 -13.36 10.07
N ILE A 78 -1.01 -12.75 9.15
CA ILE A 78 -1.84 -11.56 9.39
C ILE A 78 -3.30 -12.00 9.60
N ALA A 79 -3.89 -11.60 10.72
CA ALA A 79 -5.32 -11.83 10.96
C ALA A 79 -6.15 -11.06 9.91
N VAL A 80 -7.00 -11.79 9.18
CA VAL A 80 -7.92 -11.20 8.20
C VAL A 80 -9.19 -10.74 8.92
N PRO A 81 -9.55 -9.46 8.88
CA PRO A 81 -10.82 -8.99 9.44
C PRO A 81 -12.02 -9.70 8.78
N ALA A 82 -13.04 -10.05 9.56
CA ALA A 82 -14.21 -10.80 9.08
C ALA A 82 -14.89 -10.15 7.86
N MET A 83 -14.96 -8.83 7.83
CA MET A 83 -15.49 -8.10 6.67
C MET A 83 -14.65 -8.30 5.40
N LEU A 84 -13.33 -8.34 5.53
CA LEU A 84 -12.43 -8.57 4.40
C LEU A 84 -12.48 -10.04 3.95
N ALA A 85 -12.53 -11.00 4.89
CA ALA A 85 -12.62 -12.43 4.60
C ALA A 85 -13.82 -12.74 3.69
N ARG A 86 -14.99 -12.16 3.97
CA ARG A 86 -16.19 -12.32 3.13
C ARG A 86 -15.99 -11.90 1.67
N TRP A 87 -15.12 -10.92 1.41
CA TRP A 87 -14.82 -10.46 0.05
C TRP A 87 -13.74 -11.30 -0.61
N LEU A 88 -12.74 -11.75 0.15
CA LEU A 88 -11.66 -12.60 -0.36
C LEU A 88 -12.17 -14.00 -0.76
N ASP A 89 -13.21 -14.51 -0.08
CA ASP A 89 -13.85 -15.79 -0.41
C ASP A 89 -14.75 -15.73 -1.66
N GLN A 90 -15.02 -14.54 -2.19
CA GLN A 90 -15.82 -14.41 -3.40
C GLN A 90 -14.97 -14.78 -4.64
N PRO A 91 -15.57 -15.49 -5.61
CA PRO A 91 -14.86 -15.76 -6.85
C PRO A 91 -14.51 -14.45 -7.55
N ALA A 92 -13.26 -14.34 -8.01
CA ALA A 92 -12.83 -13.20 -8.79
C ALA A 92 -13.66 -13.11 -10.08
N ARG A 93 -14.32 -11.98 -10.28
CA ARG A 93 -15.02 -11.67 -11.52
C ARG A 93 -14.14 -10.75 -12.34
N ALA A 94 -13.43 -11.31 -13.29
CA ALA A 94 -12.59 -10.56 -14.22
C ALA A 94 -12.77 -11.13 -15.64
N GLU A 95 -13.03 -10.27 -16.58
CA GLU A 95 -13.05 -10.64 -18.00
C GLU A 95 -11.73 -10.21 -18.64
N PRO A 96 -11.08 -11.09 -19.42
CA PRO A 96 -9.90 -10.71 -20.17
C PRO A 96 -10.23 -9.60 -21.15
N LEU A 97 -9.45 -8.52 -21.12
CA LEU A 97 -9.61 -7.40 -22.05
C LEU A 97 -8.30 -7.17 -22.80
N ALA A 98 -8.39 -6.96 -24.11
CA ALA A 98 -7.22 -6.57 -24.89
C ALA A 98 -6.71 -5.20 -24.40
N ALA A 99 -5.37 -5.04 -24.35
CA ALA A 99 -4.73 -3.79 -23.90
C ALA A 99 -4.83 -2.69 -24.98
N GLN A 100 -6.06 -2.34 -25.35
CA GLN A 100 -6.38 -1.34 -26.38
C GLN A 100 -7.53 -0.45 -25.88
N ALA A 101 -7.45 0.85 -26.13
CA ALA A 101 -8.44 1.82 -25.67
C ALA A 101 -9.86 1.54 -26.24
N GLU A 102 -9.94 1.08 -27.48
CA GLU A 102 -11.19 0.73 -28.14
C GLU A 102 -11.88 -0.48 -27.50
N ALA A 103 -11.10 -1.48 -27.07
CA ALA A 103 -11.62 -2.66 -26.37
C ALA A 103 -12.23 -2.25 -25.01
N LEU A 104 -11.55 -1.40 -24.24
CA LEU A 104 -12.07 -0.85 -23.00
C LEU A 104 -13.34 -0.01 -23.24
N ALA A 105 -13.33 0.88 -24.22
CA ALA A 105 -14.48 1.73 -24.56
C ALA A 105 -15.71 0.88 -24.99
N THR A 106 -15.49 -0.23 -25.66
CA THR A 106 -16.54 -1.17 -26.06
C THR A 106 -17.09 -1.92 -24.83
N ALA A 107 -16.23 -2.46 -23.98
CA ALA A 107 -16.63 -3.16 -22.76
C ALA A 107 -17.46 -2.25 -21.83
N LEU A 108 -17.06 -0.98 -21.66
CA LEU A 108 -17.79 -0.01 -20.82
C LEU A 108 -19.17 0.41 -21.39
N ARG A 109 -19.41 0.23 -22.69
CA ARG A 109 -20.72 0.55 -23.31
C ARG A 109 -21.70 -0.62 -23.25
N HIS A 110 -21.22 -1.84 -23.10
CA HIS A 110 -22.02 -3.07 -23.18
C HIS A 110 -22.06 -3.88 -21.88
N GLY A 111 -21.34 -3.47 -20.82
CA GLY A 111 -21.41 -3.99 -19.44
C GLY A 111 -22.30 -3.11 -18.60
#